data_ee3e6545954b1bc7b469f4f1691ff2a2
#
_entry.id   ee3e6545954b1bc7b469f4f1691ff2a2
#
_cell.length_a   1.000
_cell.length_b   1.000
_cell.length_c   1.000
_cell.angle_alpha   90.00
_cell.angle_beta   90.00
_cell.angle_gamma   90.00
#
_symmetry.space_group_name_H-M   'P 1'
#
loop_
_entity.id
_entity.type
_entity.pdbx_description
1 polymer ?
#
loop_
_entity_poly.entity_id
_entity_poly.type
_entity_poly.pdbx_seq_one_letter_code
_entity_poly.pdbx_strand_id
1 'polypeptide(L)'
;MDFGIAGKWALVCGASKGLGLGCAQALVCEGVNVVIVARGPETLKQAATHLIADCAHDSGASVLSVAADITTVEGRAAVFAVRKDFDIVVTNAGGPPPGDFRSWERDAWIKAIDANMLTPIELIKATVDGMAARGFGRIVNITSSAVKAPIDILGLSNGARSGLTGFVAGVSRSRLAASGVTINNLLPGAFETDRLKTTMKGAAEKSGQSMDAVMDARRKTIPAQRFGNPQEFGAICAFLCSIHAGYMTGQNVLADGGAFSGTF
;
A
#
# COMPACT_ATOMS: atom_id res chain seq x y z
N MET A 1 -5.79 5.33 -21.60
CA MET A 1 -4.77 4.30 -21.93
C MET A 1 -5.32 2.99 -21.38
N ASP A 2 -5.38 1.97 -22.20
CA ASP A 2 -5.75 0.63 -21.70
C ASP A 2 -4.56 0.02 -20.94
N PHE A 3 -4.74 -0.33 -19.67
CA PHE A 3 -3.69 -0.93 -18.85
C PHE A 3 -3.48 -2.44 -19.12
N GLY A 4 -4.35 -3.07 -19.91
CA GLY A 4 -4.26 -4.49 -20.28
C GLY A 4 -4.41 -5.46 -19.10
N ILE A 5 -5.14 -5.06 -18.04
CA ILE A 5 -5.31 -5.82 -16.81
C ILE A 5 -6.76 -6.19 -16.49
N ALA A 6 -7.69 -5.84 -17.38
CA ALA A 6 -9.10 -6.23 -17.22
C ALA A 6 -9.25 -7.76 -17.09
N GLY A 7 -10.13 -8.20 -16.21
CA GLY A 7 -10.35 -9.62 -15.88
C GLY A 7 -9.30 -10.27 -14.99
N LYS A 8 -8.15 -9.62 -14.71
CA LYS A 8 -7.16 -10.09 -13.75
C LYS A 8 -7.72 -10.07 -12.32
N TRP A 9 -7.06 -10.79 -11.41
CA TRP A 9 -7.45 -10.82 -10.01
C TRP A 9 -6.40 -10.16 -9.12
N ALA A 10 -6.85 -9.24 -8.28
CA ALA A 10 -6.00 -8.54 -7.32
C ALA A 10 -6.38 -8.86 -5.86
N LEU A 11 -5.38 -9.03 -5.01
CA LEU A 11 -5.50 -8.92 -3.56
C LEU A 11 -5.08 -7.51 -3.15
N VAL A 12 -5.97 -6.77 -2.47
CA VAL A 12 -5.65 -5.43 -1.96
C VAL A 12 -5.80 -5.39 -0.44
N CYS A 13 -4.67 -5.27 0.25
CA CYS A 13 -4.62 -5.24 1.71
C CYS A 13 -4.90 -3.85 2.27
N GLY A 14 -5.51 -3.77 3.47
CA GLY A 14 -5.83 -2.51 4.13
C GLY A 14 -6.76 -1.61 3.31
N ALA A 15 -7.70 -2.21 2.57
CA ALA A 15 -8.50 -1.55 1.54
C ALA A 15 -9.87 -1.03 2.03
N SER A 16 -10.11 -0.96 3.33
CA SER A 16 -11.37 -0.37 3.85
C SER A 16 -11.42 1.15 3.78
N LYS A 17 -10.26 1.82 3.62
CA LYS A 17 -10.14 3.29 3.54
C LYS A 17 -8.77 3.73 3.06
N GLY A 18 -8.62 5.04 2.80
CA GLY A 18 -7.33 5.68 2.50
C GLY A 18 -6.66 5.12 1.25
N LEU A 19 -5.32 4.93 1.31
CA LEU A 19 -4.53 4.56 0.14
C LEU A 19 -4.87 3.17 -0.41
N GLY A 20 -5.14 2.19 0.46
CA GLY A 20 -5.55 0.85 0.02
C GLY A 20 -6.88 0.87 -0.72
N LEU A 21 -7.86 1.64 -0.24
CA LEU A 21 -9.13 1.83 -0.95
C LEU A 21 -8.93 2.55 -2.30
N GLY A 22 -8.10 3.59 -2.35
CA GLY A 22 -7.77 4.28 -3.59
C GLY A 22 -7.12 3.35 -4.63
N CYS A 23 -6.22 2.45 -4.18
CA CYS A 23 -5.65 1.42 -5.06
C CYS A 23 -6.71 0.42 -5.55
N ALA A 24 -7.59 -0.05 -4.65
CA ALA A 24 -8.68 -0.96 -5.04
C ALA A 24 -9.61 -0.31 -6.05
N GLN A 25 -10.00 0.96 -5.83
CA GLN A 25 -10.85 1.71 -6.74
C GLN A 25 -10.22 1.83 -8.13
N ALA A 26 -8.97 2.26 -8.22
CA ALA A 26 -8.29 2.39 -9.49
C ALA A 26 -8.20 1.06 -10.25
N LEU A 27 -7.94 -0.05 -9.56
CA LEU A 27 -7.91 -1.39 -10.17
C LEU A 27 -9.28 -1.85 -10.65
N VAL A 28 -10.34 -1.63 -9.84
CA VAL A 28 -11.72 -2.00 -10.23
C VAL A 28 -12.18 -1.20 -11.45
N CYS A 29 -11.86 0.10 -11.52
CA CYS A 29 -12.19 0.94 -12.68
C CYS A 29 -11.48 0.47 -13.96
N GLU A 30 -10.32 -0.19 -13.84
CA GLU A 30 -9.60 -0.83 -14.97
C GLU A 30 -10.07 -2.28 -15.24
N GLY A 31 -11.21 -2.69 -14.68
CA GLY A 31 -11.82 -4.02 -14.92
C GLY A 31 -11.14 -5.16 -14.15
N VAL A 32 -10.34 -4.87 -13.13
CA VAL A 32 -9.68 -5.90 -12.31
C VAL A 32 -10.64 -6.38 -11.23
N ASN A 33 -10.82 -7.70 -11.14
CA ASN A 33 -11.52 -8.32 -10.02
C ASN A 33 -10.70 -8.19 -8.75
N VAL A 34 -11.29 -7.80 -7.63
CA VAL A 34 -10.55 -7.57 -6.39
C VAL A 34 -11.06 -8.41 -5.22
N VAL A 35 -10.13 -8.90 -4.42
CA VAL A 35 -10.36 -9.31 -3.05
C VAL A 35 -9.80 -8.23 -2.14
N ILE A 36 -10.66 -7.47 -1.47
CA ILE A 36 -10.25 -6.46 -0.50
C ILE A 36 -10.23 -7.05 0.90
N VAL A 37 -9.18 -6.72 1.68
CA VAL A 37 -9.05 -7.24 3.05
C VAL A 37 -8.77 -6.12 4.04
N ALA A 38 -9.46 -6.14 5.18
CA ALA A 38 -9.22 -5.28 6.34
C ALA A 38 -9.87 -5.90 7.59
N ARG A 39 -9.49 -5.41 8.77
CA ARG A 39 -9.96 -5.96 10.06
C ARG A 39 -11.40 -5.58 10.41
N GLY A 40 -11.84 -4.39 10.04
CA GLY A 40 -13.17 -3.88 10.40
C GLY A 40 -14.23 -4.32 9.39
N PRO A 41 -15.16 -5.21 9.76
CA PRO A 41 -16.14 -5.78 8.81
C PRO A 41 -17.07 -4.72 8.22
N GLU A 42 -17.59 -3.81 9.04
CA GLU A 42 -18.54 -2.81 8.58
C GLU A 42 -17.93 -1.79 7.62
N THR A 43 -16.75 -1.26 7.95
CA THR A 43 -16.03 -0.32 7.07
C THR A 43 -15.60 -1.00 5.77
N LEU A 44 -15.25 -2.29 5.82
CA LEU A 44 -14.88 -3.06 4.64
C LEU A 44 -16.09 -3.33 3.74
N LYS A 45 -17.26 -3.64 4.32
CA LYS A 45 -18.52 -3.79 3.60
C LYS A 45 -18.92 -2.50 2.89
N GLN A 46 -18.82 -1.35 3.58
CA GLN A 46 -19.07 -0.04 2.96
C GLN A 46 -18.12 0.22 1.80
N ALA A 47 -16.81 -0.08 1.97
CA ALA A 47 -15.83 0.05 0.90
C ALA A 47 -16.19 -0.82 -0.32
N ALA A 48 -16.57 -2.08 -0.12
CA ALA A 48 -17.02 -2.96 -1.19
C ALA A 48 -18.25 -2.40 -1.93
N THR A 49 -19.24 -1.88 -1.20
CA THR A 49 -20.43 -1.25 -1.79
C THR A 49 -20.06 -0.05 -2.66
N HIS A 50 -19.16 0.84 -2.19
CA HIS A 50 -18.71 1.97 -2.97
C HIS A 50 -17.94 1.54 -4.24
N LEU A 51 -17.04 0.58 -4.14
CA LEU A 51 -16.30 0.07 -5.31
C LEU A 51 -17.23 -0.53 -6.37
N ILE A 52 -18.29 -1.22 -5.94
CA ILE A 52 -19.30 -1.78 -6.86
C ILE A 52 -20.08 -0.66 -7.54
N ALA A 53 -20.54 0.34 -6.78
CA ALA A 53 -21.33 1.44 -7.30
C ALA A 53 -20.54 2.37 -8.24
N ASP A 54 -19.29 2.69 -7.85
CA ASP A 54 -18.51 3.72 -8.54
C ASP A 54 -17.81 3.20 -9.82
N CYS A 55 -17.42 1.92 -9.85
CA CYS A 55 -16.60 1.41 -10.93
C CYS A 55 -17.00 0.01 -11.44
N ALA A 56 -17.36 -0.92 -10.56
CA ALA A 56 -17.55 -2.31 -10.95
C ALA A 56 -18.77 -2.51 -11.87
N HIS A 57 -19.80 -1.68 -11.71
CA HIS A 57 -20.98 -1.73 -12.57
C HIS A 57 -20.62 -1.51 -14.04
N ASP A 58 -19.76 -0.54 -14.33
CA ASP A 58 -19.37 -0.19 -15.70
C ASP A 58 -18.22 -1.07 -16.22
N SER A 59 -17.31 -1.48 -15.36
CA SER A 59 -16.14 -2.29 -15.71
C SER A 59 -16.41 -3.80 -15.75
N GLY A 60 -17.52 -4.27 -15.17
CA GLY A 60 -17.84 -5.70 -15.04
C GLY A 60 -16.97 -6.45 -14.01
N ALA A 61 -16.17 -5.74 -13.22
CA ALA A 61 -15.26 -6.32 -12.25
C ALA A 61 -16.01 -6.88 -11.02
N SER A 62 -15.52 -7.97 -10.46
CA SER A 62 -16.01 -8.53 -9.20
C SER A 62 -15.29 -7.94 -8.00
N VAL A 63 -16.05 -7.64 -6.93
CA VAL A 63 -15.50 -7.15 -5.65
C VAL A 63 -15.88 -8.11 -4.54
N LEU A 64 -14.89 -8.80 -3.96
CA LEU A 64 -15.05 -9.68 -2.81
C LEU A 64 -14.37 -9.03 -1.59
N SER A 65 -14.91 -9.27 -0.39
CA SER A 65 -14.36 -8.70 0.84
C SER A 65 -14.12 -9.79 1.89
N VAL A 66 -12.95 -9.72 2.55
CA VAL A 66 -12.56 -10.63 3.63
C VAL A 66 -12.22 -9.80 4.87
N ALA A 67 -13.07 -9.89 5.89
CA ALA A 67 -12.82 -9.23 7.17
C ALA A 67 -11.82 -10.06 7.99
N ALA A 68 -10.53 -9.73 7.90
CA ALA A 68 -9.46 -10.47 8.55
C ALA A 68 -8.25 -9.58 8.83
N ASP A 69 -7.41 -10.00 9.79
CA ASP A 69 -6.10 -9.41 9.99
C ASP A 69 -5.05 -10.14 9.12
N ILE A 70 -4.63 -9.51 8.06
CA ILE A 70 -3.68 -10.08 7.10
C ILE A 70 -2.30 -10.37 7.72
N THR A 71 -1.98 -9.79 8.88
CA THR A 71 -0.71 -10.04 9.56
C THR A 71 -0.68 -11.40 10.27
N THR A 72 -1.84 -12.03 10.50
CA THR A 72 -1.94 -13.34 11.11
C THR A 72 -1.96 -14.47 10.07
N VAL A 73 -1.60 -15.68 10.52
CA VAL A 73 -1.67 -16.88 9.67
C VAL A 73 -3.12 -17.18 9.29
N GLU A 74 -4.02 -17.06 10.25
CA GLU A 74 -5.47 -17.30 10.07
C GLU A 74 -6.08 -16.31 9.09
N GLY A 75 -5.68 -15.03 9.19
CA GLY A 75 -6.16 -13.99 8.27
C GLY A 75 -5.70 -14.22 6.84
N ARG A 76 -4.44 -14.62 6.64
CA ARG A 76 -3.94 -15.01 5.32
C ARG A 76 -4.65 -16.27 4.80
N ALA A 77 -4.85 -17.27 5.64
CA ALA A 77 -5.59 -18.47 5.28
C ALA A 77 -7.02 -18.17 4.84
N ALA A 78 -7.74 -17.27 5.54
CA ALA A 78 -9.07 -16.83 5.16
C ALA A 78 -9.10 -16.17 3.78
N VAL A 79 -8.11 -15.33 3.44
CA VAL A 79 -7.99 -14.71 2.12
C VAL A 79 -7.77 -15.77 1.04
N PHE A 80 -6.80 -16.67 1.24
CA PHE A 80 -6.48 -17.71 0.26
C PHE A 80 -7.55 -18.82 0.16
N ALA A 81 -8.45 -18.94 1.13
CA ALA A 81 -9.64 -19.79 1.03
C ALA A 81 -10.69 -19.23 0.05
N VAL A 82 -10.79 -17.88 -0.06
CA VAL A 82 -11.67 -17.22 -1.03
C VAL A 82 -11.10 -17.30 -2.43
N ARG A 83 -9.79 -17.06 -2.57
CA ARG A 83 -9.09 -17.16 -3.85
C ARG A 83 -7.61 -17.47 -3.66
N LYS A 84 -7.09 -18.42 -4.43
CA LYS A 84 -5.66 -18.83 -4.38
C LYS A 84 -4.81 -18.11 -5.43
N ASP A 85 -5.36 -17.88 -6.61
CA ASP A 85 -4.61 -17.38 -7.77
C ASP A 85 -4.84 -15.88 -7.94
N PHE A 86 -3.86 -15.10 -7.49
CA PHE A 86 -3.81 -13.67 -7.71
C PHE A 86 -2.79 -13.32 -8.79
N ASP A 87 -3.13 -12.40 -9.68
CA ASP A 87 -2.25 -11.82 -10.68
C ASP A 87 -1.60 -10.53 -10.18
N ILE A 88 -2.29 -9.86 -9.25
CA ILE A 88 -1.88 -8.60 -8.65
C ILE A 88 -1.96 -8.72 -7.13
N VAL A 89 -0.96 -8.22 -6.41
CA VAL A 89 -0.98 -8.11 -4.95
C VAL A 89 -0.54 -6.72 -4.54
N VAL A 90 -1.42 -6.01 -3.84
CA VAL A 90 -1.11 -4.71 -3.22
C VAL A 90 -1.01 -4.92 -1.71
N THR A 91 0.21 -4.94 -1.19
CA THR A 91 0.44 -5.08 0.25
C THR A 91 0.32 -3.74 0.93
N ASN A 92 -0.45 -3.69 2.00
CA ASN A 92 -0.64 -2.51 2.84
C ASN A 92 -1.07 -2.93 4.24
N ALA A 93 -0.37 -2.45 5.24
CA ALA A 93 -0.73 -2.63 6.64
C ALA A 93 -0.71 -1.29 7.37
N GLY A 94 -1.42 -1.21 8.48
CA GLY A 94 -1.36 -0.04 9.34
C GLY A 94 0.09 0.23 9.78
N GLY A 95 0.57 1.46 9.58
CA GLY A 95 1.90 1.81 10.04
C GLY A 95 1.96 1.86 11.57
N PRO A 96 3.10 1.56 12.20
CA PRO A 96 3.28 1.66 13.63
C PRO A 96 3.10 3.10 14.13
N PRO A 97 2.83 3.31 15.43
CA PRO A 97 2.67 4.63 16.01
C PRO A 97 4.00 5.42 15.97
N PRO A 98 3.94 6.74 15.80
CA PRO A 98 5.11 7.60 16.00
C PRO A 98 5.47 7.69 17.48
N GLY A 99 6.73 7.99 17.77
CA GLY A 99 7.17 8.15 19.15
C GLY A 99 8.69 8.38 19.28
N ASP A 100 9.17 8.50 20.52
CA ASP A 100 10.59 8.51 20.83
C ASP A 100 11.12 7.07 20.83
N PHE A 101 12.27 6.84 20.21
CA PHE A 101 12.85 5.50 20.11
C PHE A 101 13.17 4.87 21.47
N ARG A 102 13.38 5.68 22.50
CA ARG A 102 13.66 5.24 23.87
C ARG A 102 12.42 4.62 24.54
N SER A 103 11.22 4.97 24.07
CA SER A 103 9.95 4.46 24.62
C SER A 103 9.46 3.18 23.95
N TRP A 104 10.14 2.68 22.91
CA TRP A 104 9.73 1.47 22.22
C TRP A 104 10.46 0.24 22.74
N GLU A 105 9.72 -0.60 23.41
CA GLU A 105 10.17 -1.91 23.84
C GLU A 105 10.32 -2.88 22.65
N ARG A 106 11.03 -3.98 22.86
CA ARG A 106 11.29 -5.01 21.84
C ARG A 106 10.01 -5.48 21.13
N ASP A 107 8.91 -5.63 21.84
CA ASP A 107 7.63 -6.09 21.28
C ASP A 107 7.04 -5.09 20.27
N ALA A 108 7.23 -3.80 20.46
CA ALA A 108 6.83 -2.78 19.48
C ALA A 108 7.61 -2.92 18.17
N TRP A 109 8.90 -3.21 18.27
CA TRP A 109 9.75 -3.50 17.10
C TRP A 109 9.33 -4.77 16.39
N ILE A 110 9.10 -5.87 17.12
CA ILE A 110 8.63 -7.14 16.53
C ILE A 110 7.32 -6.94 15.80
N LYS A 111 6.32 -6.28 16.41
CA LYS A 111 5.04 -5.99 15.77
C LYS A 111 5.19 -5.13 14.51
N ALA A 112 6.08 -4.14 14.53
CA ALA A 112 6.32 -3.29 13.36
C ALA A 112 6.95 -4.06 12.21
N ILE A 113 7.96 -4.89 12.49
CA ILE A 113 8.64 -5.76 11.52
C ILE A 113 7.65 -6.79 10.97
N ASP A 114 6.89 -7.45 11.82
CA ASP A 114 5.90 -8.44 11.40
C ASP A 114 4.88 -7.85 10.42
N ALA A 115 4.24 -6.74 10.79
CA ALA A 115 3.20 -6.15 9.96
C ALA A 115 3.71 -5.48 8.68
N ASN A 116 4.89 -4.83 8.71
CA ASN A 116 5.35 -3.96 7.62
C ASN A 116 6.55 -4.52 6.82
N MET A 117 7.05 -5.70 7.20
CA MET A 117 8.12 -6.41 6.47
C MET A 117 7.76 -7.88 6.25
N LEU A 118 7.52 -8.66 7.31
CA LEU A 118 7.32 -10.11 7.18
C LEU A 118 5.99 -10.44 6.51
N THR A 119 4.89 -9.77 6.86
CA THR A 119 3.59 -9.98 6.21
C THR A 119 3.64 -9.75 4.70
N PRO A 120 4.17 -8.63 4.17
CA PRO A 120 4.41 -8.48 2.74
C PRO A 120 5.26 -9.61 2.13
N ILE A 121 6.33 -10.04 2.81
CA ILE A 121 7.19 -11.15 2.35
C ILE A 121 6.40 -12.45 2.26
N GLU A 122 5.59 -12.79 3.25
CA GLU A 122 4.74 -13.98 3.23
C GLU A 122 3.69 -13.95 2.08
N LEU A 123 3.12 -12.77 1.79
CA LEU A 123 2.20 -12.62 0.66
C LEU A 123 2.92 -12.77 -0.68
N ILE A 124 4.12 -12.20 -0.83
CA ILE A 124 4.98 -12.38 -2.01
C ILE A 124 5.28 -13.87 -2.20
N LYS A 125 5.76 -14.54 -1.16
CA LYS A 125 6.08 -15.97 -1.17
C LYS A 125 4.88 -16.85 -1.56
N ALA A 126 3.69 -16.51 -1.06
CA ALA A 126 2.48 -17.28 -1.33
C ALA A 126 1.94 -17.12 -2.76
N THR A 127 2.33 -16.09 -3.50
CA THR A 127 1.72 -15.74 -4.80
C THR A 127 2.68 -15.78 -5.98
N VAL A 128 3.96 -15.54 -5.74
CA VAL A 128 4.94 -15.27 -6.79
C VAL A 128 5.17 -16.45 -7.74
N ASP A 129 5.16 -17.68 -7.26
CA ASP A 129 5.38 -18.88 -8.09
C ASP A 129 4.20 -19.13 -9.02
N GLY A 130 2.97 -18.94 -8.52
CA GLY A 130 1.75 -19.00 -9.35
C GLY A 130 1.71 -17.92 -10.43
N MET A 131 2.13 -16.70 -10.08
CA MET A 131 2.28 -15.59 -11.04
C MET A 131 3.31 -15.94 -12.13
N ALA A 132 4.49 -16.44 -11.73
CA ALA A 132 5.55 -16.84 -12.65
C ALA A 132 5.10 -17.97 -13.60
N ALA A 133 4.37 -18.96 -13.08
CA ALA A 133 3.83 -20.05 -13.90
C ALA A 133 2.79 -19.56 -14.96
N ARG A 134 2.08 -18.48 -14.68
CA ARG A 134 1.13 -17.87 -15.62
C ARG A 134 1.77 -16.81 -16.53
N GLY A 135 3.04 -16.49 -16.35
CA GLY A 135 3.76 -15.48 -17.16
C GLY A 135 3.32 -14.04 -16.88
N PHE A 136 2.62 -13.78 -15.78
CA PHE A 136 2.19 -12.45 -15.38
C PHE A 136 2.07 -12.34 -13.86
N GLY A 137 2.67 -11.30 -13.29
CA GLY A 137 2.51 -10.95 -11.88
C GLY A 137 2.89 -9.50 -11.61
N ARG A 138 2.11 -8.83 -10.75
CA ARG A 138 2.36 -7.46 -10.31
C ARG A 138 2.22 -7.37 -8.79
N ILE A 139 3.31 -7.03 -8.13
CA ILE A 139 3.31 -6.86 -6.67
C ILE A 139 3.72 -5.43 -6.37
N VAL A 140 2.86 -4.70 -5.67
CA VAL A 140 3.07 -3.32 -5.25
C VAL A 140 3.00 -3.25 -3.72
N ASN A 141 4.13 -2.94 -3.09
CA ASN A 141 4.17 -2.74 -1.64
C ASN A 141 3.97 -1.26 -1.31
N ILE A 142 2.93 -0.92 -0.57
CA ILE A 142 2.74 0.43 -0.04
C ILE A 142 3.67 0.58 1.16
N THR A 143 4.74 1.36 1.00
CA THR A 143 5.74 1.60 2.03
C THR A 143 5.64 3.01 2.61
N SER A 144 6.65 3.85 2.46
CA SER A 144 6.68 5.22 2.98
C SER A 144 7.79 6.05 2.32
N SER A 145 7.58 7.35 2.12
CA SER A 145 8.63 8.30 1.77
C SER A 145 9.78 8.30 2.81
N ALA A 146 9.49 7.92 4.06
CA ALA A 146 10.49 7.79 5.12
C ALA A 146 11.56 6.70 4.85
N VAL A 147 11.38 5.84 3.84
CA VAL A 147 12.43 4.94 3.36
C VAL A 147 13.56 5.74 2.68
N LYS A 148 13.23 6.82 1.98
CA LYS A 148 14.22 7.72 1.34
C LYS A 148 14.70 8.83 2.26
N ALA A 149 13.79 9.39 3.07
CA ALA A 149 14.08 10.45 4.04
C ALA A 149 13.56 10.03 5.42
N PRO A 150 14.35 9.28 6.21
CA PRO A 150 13.94 8.80 7.53
C PRO A 150 13.53 9.96 8.45
N ILE A 151 12.41 9.77 9.16
CA ILE A 151 11.84 10.72 10.11
C ILE A 151 12.10 10.17 11.51
N ASP A 152 12.64 10.96 12.40
CA ASP A 152 13.09 10.55 13.74
C ASP A 152 11.99 9.86 14.57
N ILE A 153 10.79 10.47 14.60
CA ILE A 153 9.64 9.92 15.34
C ILE A 153 9.00 8.68 14.67
N LEU A 154 9.46 8.26 13.51
CA LEU A 154 8.94 7.11 12.76
C LEU A 154 9.90 5.90 12.76
N GLY A 155 10.80 5.80 13.73
CA GLY A 155 11.86 4.77 13.78
C GLY A 155 11.37 3.35 13.54
N LEU A 156 10.25 2.93 14.15
CA LEU A 156 9.63 1.62 13.91
C LEU A 156 9.27 1.40 12.43
N SER A 157 8.67 2.42 11.80
CA SER A 157 8.30 2.38 10.38
C SER A 157 9.53 2.45 9.48
N ASN A 158 10.50 3.31 9.80
CA ASN A 158 11.75 3.45 9.05
C ASN A 158 12.47 2.10 8.97
N GLY A 159 12.65 1.42 10.11
CA GLY A 159 13.35 0.14 10.19
C GLY A 159 12.62 -0.97 9.40
N ALA A 160 11.33 -1.18 9.69
CA ALA A 160 10.56 -2.26 9.07
C ALA A 160 10.40 -2.09 7.54
N ARG A 161 10.10 -0.87 7.08
CA ARG A 161 9.86 -0.62 5.65
C ARG A 161 11.16 -0.54 4.84
N SER A 162 12.26 -0.09 5.43
CA SER A 162 13.58 -0.17 4.79
C SER A 162 14.04 -1.62 4.64
N GLY A 163 13.76 -2.48 5.65
CA GLY A 163 14.02 -3.92 5.55
C GLY A 163 13.26 -4.57 4.40
N LEU A 164 11.95 -4.27 4.25
CA LEU A 164 11.16 -4.72 3.10
C LEU A 164 11.74 -4.20 1.78
N THR A 165 12.12 -2.93 1.73
CA THR A 165 12.72 -2.32 0.52
C THR A 165 14.01 -3.03 0.11
N GLY A 166 14.88 -3.35 1.06
CA GLY A 166 16.10 -4.14 0.82
C GLY A 166 15.80 -5.55 0.31
N PHE A 167 14.81 -6.23 0.91
CA PHE A 167 14.35 -7.55 0.43
C PHE A 167 13.85 -7.48 -1.02
N VAL A 168 12.99 -6.51 -1.34
CA VAL A 168 12.45 -6.31 -2.70
C VAL A 168 13.56 -6.04 -3.70
N ALA A 169 14.54 -5.20 -3.37
CA ALA A 169 15.69 -4.91 -4.23
C ALA A 169 16.50 -6.17 -4.57
N GLY A 170 16.60 -7.14 -3.65
CA GLY A 170 17.24 -8.42 -3.88
C GLY A 170 16.40 -9.38 -4.73
N VAL A 171 15.15 -9.64 -4.30
CA VAL A 171 14.29 -10.65 -4.94
C VAL A 171 13.86 -10.26 -6.35
N SER A 172 13.69 -8.97 -6.64
CA SER A 172 13.35 -8.48 -7.98
C SER A 172 14.41 -8.75 -9.05
N ARG A 173 15.65 -9.05 -8.65
CA ARG A 173 16.77 -9.43 -9.54
C ARG A 173 16.85 -10.92 -9.82
N SER A 174 15.94 -11.70 -9.26
CA SER A 174 15.85 -13.13 -9.53
C SER A 174 15.21 -13.42 -10.88
N ARG A 175 15.06 -14.71 -11.23
CA ARG A 175 14.41 -15.12 -12.49
C ARG A 175 12.93 -14.73 -12.60
N LEU A 176 12.31 -14.19 -11.55
CA LEU A 176 10.91 -13.75 -11.55
C LEU A 176 10.62 -12.71 -12.64
N ALA A 177 11.54 -11.77 -12.86
CA ALA A 177 11.40 -10.75 -13.92
C ALA A 177 11.32 -11.39 -15.31
N ALA A 178 12.12 -12.42 -15.58
CA ALA A 178 12.09 -13.18 -16.83
C ALA A 178 10.78 -13.96 -17.01
N SER A 179 10.07 -14.25 -15.92
CA SER A 179 8.76 -14.90 -15.92
C SER A 179 7.59 -13.90 -15.93
N GLY A 180 7.83 -12.64 -16.26
CA GLY A 180 6.79 -11.61 -16.36
C GLY A 180 6.27 -11.08 -15.01
N VAL A 181 6.99 -11.32 -13.90
CA VAL A 181 6.62 -10.85 -12.57
C VAL A 181 7.44 -9.63 -12.18
N THR A 182 6.77 -8.55 -11.77
CA THR A 182 7.42 -7.36 -11.22
C THR A 182 7.04 -7.14 -9.76
N ILE A 183 7.99 -6.66 -8.96
CA ILE A 183 7.80 -6.33 -7.55
C ILE A 183 8.35 -4.94 -7.32
N ASN A 184 7.47 -3.99 -6.96
CA ASN A 184 7.85 -2.60 -6.73
C ASN A 184 7.32 -2.09 -5.39
N ASN A 185 7.93 -1.04 -4.88
CA ASN A 185 7.46 -0.31 -3.70
C ASN A 185 6.89 1.04 -4.15
N LEU A 186 5.71 1.40 -3.66
CA LEU A 186 5.09 2.70 -3.86
C LEU A 186 5.15 3.46 -2.52
N LEU A 187 5.84 4.59 -2.52
CA LEU A 187 6.22 5.35 -1.35
C LEU A 187 5.35 6.61 -1.21
N PRO A 188 4.30 6.59 -0.36
CA PRO A 188 3.50 7.78 -0.12
C PRO A 188 4.24 8.83 0.70
N GLY A 189 4.13 10.09 0.30
CA GLY A 189 4.33 11.25 1.14
C GLY A 189 3.10 11.54 2.01
N ALA A 190 2.70 12.81 2.07
CA ALA A 190 1.51 13.23 2.80
C ALA A 190 0.25 13.18 1.90
N PHE A 191 -0.67 12.26 2.20
CA PHE A 191 -1.95 12.07 1.51
C PHE A 191 -3.12 12.33 2.45
N GLU A 192 -4.24 12.85 1.92
CA GLU A 192 -5.47 13.12 2.67
C GLU A 192 -6.14 11.81 3.11
N THR A 193 -5.77 11.34 4.28
CA THR A 193 -6.27 10.11 4.90
C THR A 193 -6.59 10.37 6.36
N ASP A 194 -7.40 9.52 6.99
CA ASP A 194 -7.66 9.55 8.43
C ASP A 194 -6.36 9.47 9.24
N ARG A 195 -5.36 8.73 8.74
CA ARG A 195 -4.06 8.64 9.40
C ARG A 195 -3.35 9.98 9.43
N LEU A 196 -3.36 10.74 8.33
CA LEU A 196 -2.80 12.10 8.29
C LEU A 196 -3.53 12.98 9.31
N LYS A 197 -4.87 12.98 9.30
CA LYS A 197 -5.69 13.75 10.24
C LYS A 197 -5.35 13.42 11.69
N THR A 198 -5.23 12.13 12.03
CA THR A 198 -4.86 11.69 13.38
C THR A 198 -3.45 12.17 13.76
N THR A 199 -2.48 12.09 12.84
CA THR A 199 -1.12 12.57 13.08
C THR A 199 -1.08 14.08 13.29
N MET A 200 -1.81 14.84 12.48
CA MET A 200 -1.88 16.30 12.60
C MET A 200 -2.61 16.72 13.88
N LYS A 201 -3.65 16.00 14.30
CA LYS A 201 -4.34 16.22 15.57
C LYS A 201 -3.36 16.07 16.74
N GLY A 202 -2.58 14.99 16.78
CA GLY A 202 -1.57 14.80 17.81
C GLY A 202 -0.47 15.89 17.80
N ALA A 203 -0.12 16.43 16.64
CA ALA A 203 0.82 17.56 16.54
C ALA A 203 0.18 18.87 17.05
N ALA A 204 -1.08 19.12 16.75
CA ALA A 204 -1.84 20.27 17.24
C ALA A 204 -1.95 20.26 18.77
N GLU A 205 -2.30 19.12 19.36
CA GLU A 205 -2.36 18.93 20.82
C GLU A 205 -1.03 19.20 21.50
N LYS A 206 0.08 18.73 20.90
CA LYS A 206 1.44 18.93 21.47
C LYS A 206 1.94 20.37 21.36
N SER A 207 1.59 21.08 20.26
CA SER A 207 2.04 22.45 20.01
C SER A 207 1.12 23.53 20.56
N GLY A 208 -0.09 23.19 21.01
CA GLY A 208 -1.12 24.13 21.40
C GLY A 208 -1.70 24.96 20.24
N GLN A 209 -1.42 24.58 18.99
CA GLN A 209 -1.93 25.26 17.81
C GLN A 209 -3.26 24.66 17.34
N SER A 210 -4.01 25.41 16.51
CA SER A 210 -5.21 24.86 15.88
C SER A 210 -4.85 23.80 14.83
N MET A 211 -5.79 22.87 14.61
CA MET A 211 -5.64 21.84 13.57
C MET A 211 -5.36 22.44 12.19
N ASP A 212 -6.05 23.52 11.83
CA ASP A 212 -5.89 24.21 10.54
C ASP A 212 -4.50 24.83 10.39
N ALA A 213 -3.98 25.47 11.45
CA ALA A 213 -2.63 26.03 11.44
C ALA A 213 -1.56 24.95 11.22
N VAL A 214 -1.69 23.79 11.88
CA VAL A 214 -0.76 22.66 11.71
C VAL A 214 -0.88 22.06 10.31
N MET A 215 -2.09 21.90 9.79
CA MET A 215 -2.33 21.40 8.43
C MET A 215 -1.73 22.35 7.38
N ASP A 216 -1.94 23.66 7.52
CA ASP A 216 -1.41 24.67 6.60
C ASP A 216 0.13 24.75 6.66
N ALA A 217 0.70 24.73 7.86
CA ALA A 217 2.15 24.65 8.03
C ALA A 217 2.73 23.41 7.31
N ARG A 218 2.06 22.26 7.44
CA ARG A 218 2.48 21.04 6.77
C ARG A 218 2.36 21.12 5.25
N ARG A 219 1.28 21.69 4.69
CA ARG A 219 1.14 21.92 3.24
C ARG A 219 2.26 22.77 2.68
N LYS A 220 2.64 23.84 3.38
CA LYS A 220 3.72 24.75 2.98
C LYS A 220 5.10 24.08 2.90
N THR A 221 5.31 22.96 3.58
CA THR A 221 6.58 22.21 3.46
C THR A 221 6.62 21.30 2.22
N ILE A 222 5.53 21.17 1.48
CA ILE A 222 5.43 20.36 0.27
C ILE A 222 5.51 21.31 -0.93
N PRO A 223 6.42 21.12 -1.92
CA PRO A 223 6.49 21.99 -3.10
C PRO A 223 5.16 22.10 -3.85
N ALA A 224 4.37 21.02 -3.93
CA ALA A 224 3.02 21.05 -4.53
C ALA A 224 1.99 21.87 -3.72
N GLN A 225 2.32 22.36 -2.52
CA GLN A 225 1.49 23.17 -1.61
C GLN A 225 0.14 22.52 -1.24
N ARG A 226 0.04 21.21 -1.36
CA ARG A 226 -1.15 20.42 -1.03
C ARG A 226 -0.78 19.02 -0.57
N PHE A 227 -1.72 18.34 0.01
CA PHE A 227 -1.64 16.89 0.17
C PHE A 227 -2.07 16.19 -1.12
N GLY A 228 -1.56 14.98 -1.36
CA GLY A 228 -2.09 14.10 -2.39
C GLY A 228 -3.45 13.53 -1.97
N ASN A 229 -4.28 13.14 -2.92
CA ASN A 229 -5.50 12.39 -2.63
C ASN A 229 -5.31 10.88 -2.89
N PRO A 230 -6.09 10.01 -2.23
CA PRO A 230 -5.98 8.57 -2.42
C PRO A 230 -6.18 8.09 -3.86
N GLN A 231 -6.93 8.82 -4.67
CA GLN A 231 -7.18 8.49 -6.08
C GLN A 231 -5.92 8.70 -6.94
N GLU A 232 -5.16 9.78 -6.69
CA GLU A 232 -3.85 10.00 -7.35
C GLU A 232 -2.87 8.85 -7.04
N PHE A 233 -2.87 8.39 -5.78
CA PHE A 233 -2.04 7.26 -5.37
C PHE A 233 -2.50 5.95 -6.03
N GLY A 234 -3.82 5.74 -6.08
CA GLY A 234 -4.44 4.60 -6.75
C GLY A 234 -4.09 4.53 -8.25
N ALA A 235 -4.11 5.66 -8.94
CA ALA A 235 -3.75 5.74 -10.36
C ALA A 235 -2.29 5.30 -10.60
N ILE A 236 -1.34 5.74 -9.74
CA ILE A 236 0.05 5.27 -9.82
C ILE A 236 0.15 3.77 -9.54
N CYS A 237 -0.60 3.27 -8.56
CA CYS A 237 -0.65 1.84 -8.25
C CYS A 237 -1.17 1.04 -9.45
N ALA A 238 -2.27 1.44 -10.07
CA ALA A 238 -2.84 0.79 -11.25
C ALA A 238 -1.86 0.79 -12.42
N PHE A 239 -1.16 1.90 -12.66
CA PHE A 239 -0.09 1.95 -13.66
C PHE A 239 1.01 0.93 -13.38
N LEU A 240 1.50 0.83 -12.14
CA LEU A 240 2.52 -0.15 -11.76
C LEU A 240 2.03 -1.61 -11.92
N CYS A 241 0.72 -1.82 -11.86
CA CYS A 241 0.08 -3.13 -12.10
C CYS A 241 -0.18 -3.41 -13.58
N SER A 242 -0.03 -2.43 -14.47
CA SER A 242 -0.32 -2.54 -15.91
C SER A 242 0.70 -3.39 -16.66
N ILE A 243 0.34 -3.77 -17.89
CA ILE A 243 1.29 -4.38 -18.84
C ILE A 243 2.41 -3.41 -19.21
N HIS A 244 2.15 -2.10 -19.19
CA HIS A 244 3.11 -1.04 -19.55
C HIS A 244 4.25 -0.90 -18.53
N ALA A 245 4.03 -1.29 -17.28
CA ALA A 245 5.07 -1.30 -16.25
C ALA A 245 5.88 -2.62 -16.20
N GLY A 246 5.76 -3.47 -17.21
CA GLY A 246 6.43 -4.79 -17.26
C GLY A 246 7.96 -4.73 -17.23
N TYR A 247 8.58 -3.60 -17.54
CA TYR A 247 10.03 -3.39 -17.45
C TYR A 247 10.47 -2.65 -16.18
N MET A 248 9.54 -2.39 -15.26
CA MET A 248 9.79 -1.74 -13.96
C MET A 248 9.72 -2.79 -12.85
N THR A 249 10.86 -3.16 -12.27
CA THR A 249 10.92 -4.06 -11.11
C THR A 249 11.99 -3.62 -10.14
N GLY A 250 11.80 -3.85 -8.82
CA GLY A 250 12.70 -3.45 -7.76
C GLY A 250 12.73 -1.93 -7.49
N GLN A 251 11.77 -1.17 -8.00
CA GLN A 251 11.77 0.27 -7.91
C GLN A 251 11.10 0.77 -6.63
N ASN A 252 11.56 1.93 -6.16
CA ASN A 252 10.98 2.72 -5.08
C ASN A 252 10.34 3.97 -5.69
N VAL A 253 9.07 3.85 -6.10
CA VAL A 253 8.34 4.94 -6.74
C VAL A 253 7.79 5.88 -5.68
N LEU A 254 8.30 7.10 -5.66
CA LEU A 254 7.94 8.12 -4.68
C LEU A 254 6.80 8.99 -5.21
N ALA A 255 5.76 9.16 -4.38
CA ALA A 255 4.63 10.05 -4.64
C ALA A 255 4.46 10.97 -3.43
N ASP A 256 5.06 12.17 -3.45
CA ASP A 256 5.16 13.05 -2.27
C ASP A 256 5.00 14.54 -2.55
N GLY A 257 4.61 14.92 -3.78
CA GLY A 257 4.46 16.31 -4.17
C GLY A 257 5.77 17.10 -4.23
N GLY A 258 6.91 16.40 -4.37
CA GLY A 258 8.25 16.98 -4.43
C GLY A 258 8.89 17.25 -3.07
N ALA A 259 8.36 16.69 -1.98
CA ALA A 259 8.85 16.95 -0.62
C ALA A 259 10.25 16.36 -0.36
N PHE A 260 10.63 15.31 -1.07
CA PHE A 260 11.98 14.74 -0.99
C PHE A 260 12.96 15.57 -1.82
N SER A 261 14.02 16.06 -1.20
CA SER A 261 15.00 16.95 -1.83
C SER A 261 16.22 16.22 -2.43
N GLY A 262 16.29 14.89 -2.28
CA GLY A 262 17.40 14.10 -2.81
C GLY A 262 17.23 13.71 -4.26
N THR A 263 18.35 13.31 -4.89
CA THR A 263 18.35 12.80 -6.28
C THR A 263 18.04 11.29 -6.33
N PHE A 264 18.46 10.53 -5.28
CA PHE A 264 18.36 9.07 -5.22
C PHE A 264 17.62 8.58 -3.96
#